data_49113d87b4cdf25a9aa39f98c58e2f26
#
_entry.id   49113d87b4cdf25a9aa39f98c58e2f26
#
_cell.length_a   1.000
_cell.length_b   1.000
_cell.length_c   1.000
_cell.angle_alpha   90.00
_cell.angle_beta   90.00
_cell.angle_gamma   90.00
#
_symmetry.space_group_name_H-M   'P 1'
#
loop_
_entity.id
_entity.type
_entity.pdbx_description
1 polymer ?
#
loop_
_entity_poly.entity_id
_entity_poly.type
_entity_poly.pdbx_seq_one_letter_code
_entity_poly.pdbx_strand_id
1 'polypeptide(L)'
;MNNKTKRLLDYDEKHVLHPYTSPTKPIRSYLVESAQGVYLQLSDGRQLVDGMSSWWAVIHGYNNSYMNEAITQQLHKMSHVMFGGLTHEPAIRLAKRLIDMTPKGLEHVFYSDSGSVAVEVALKMALQYWYSLGRPQKCKFATVRSGYHGDTWHPMSVCDPVTGMHQIFTNTLSVQYFVNKPSCKFNKEWDPSDLDEVERLFEEKQHEIAGFIIEPIVQGAGGMRFYHPKYLKGLRDLCDKYDVLLLVDEIATGFGRTGKMFACEWAGISPDIMCIGKALTSGYITFAGTLTTHQVAHTISEGYPGVFMHGPTFMGNPLACAAAHASIDLIEQNKVLLKVKQIEAQLKKELASLATLEAVVELRILGAIAVVELQDEVKMDLLQDLFVEHGIWIRPFGKLVYMMPPYVITSSELSFLCSAFCAVITKYLR
;
A
#
# COMPACT_ATOMS: atom_id res chain seq x y z
N MET A 1 -13.98 17.34 -27.25
CA MET A 1 -14.12 17.83 -25.86
C MET A 1 -15.11 18.99 -25.85
N ASN A 2 -16.15 18.94 -25.05
CA ASN A 2 -17.15 20.00 -24.97
C ASN A 2 -16.63 21.23 -24.19
N ASN A 3 -17.30 22.41 -24.35
CA ASN A 3 -16.85 23.65 -23.69
C ASN A 3 -16.87 23.56 -22.15
N LYS A 4 -17.77 22.75 -21.55
CA LYS A 4 -17.84 22.56 -20.10
C LYS A 4 -16.58 21.81 -19.61
N THR A 5 -16.26 20.69 -20.22
CA THR A 5 -15.06 19.90 -19.91
C THR A 5 -13.79 20.73 -20.01
N LYS A 6 -13.66 21.52 -21.10
CA LYS A 6 -12.51 22.38 -21.28
C LYS A 6 -12.36 23.40 -20.14
N ARG A 7 -13.44 24.09 -19.78
CA ARG A 7 -13.41 25.07 -18.66
C ARG A 7 -13.04 24.44 -17.32
N LEU A 8 -13.51 23.22 -17.05
CA LEU A 8 -13.20 22.51 -15.82
C LEU A 8 -11.71 22.15 -15.76
N LEU A 9 -11.16 21.60 -16.84
CA LEU A 9 -9.74 21.24 -16.90
C LEU A 9 -8.83 22.50 -16.89
N ASP A 10 -9.23 23.60 -17.56
CA ASP A 10 -8.50 24.87 -17.51
C ASP A 10 -8.50 25.47 -16.07
N TYR A 11 -9.56 25.25 -15.30
CA TYR A 11 -9.63 25.68 -13.90
C TYR A 11 -8.82 24.77 -12.98
N ASP A 12 -8.92 23.45 -13.18
CA ASP A 12 -8.15 22.43 -12.46
C ASP A 12 -6.64 22.68 -12.59
N GLU A 13 -6.14 22.84 -13.81
CA GLU A 13 -4.74 23.10 -14.11
C GLU A 13 -4.20 24.36 -13.40
N LYS A 14 -5.04 25.38 -13.24
CA LYS A 14 -4.63 26.67 -12.63
C LYS A 14 -4.73 26.68 -11.11
N HIS A 15 -5.62 25.88 -10.50
CA HIS A 15 -6.02 26.04 -9.12
C HIS A 15 -5.94 24.79 -8.25
N VAL A 16 -5.77 23.60 -8.84
CA VAL A 16 -5.70 22.34 -8.07
C VAL A 16 -4.28 21.76 -8.17
N LEU A 17 -3.66 21.56 -7.02
CA LEU A 17 -2.36 20.88 -6.95
C LEU A 17 -2.57 19.38 -6.97
N HIS A 18 -2.06 18.71 -8.00
CA HIS A 18 -2.08 17.25 -8.12
C HIS A 18 -0.85 16.62 -7.45
N PRO A 19 -0.97 15.40 -6.90
CA PRO A 19 0.17 14.70 -6.30
C PRO A 19 1.31 14.52 -7.30
N TYR A 20 2.54 14.89 -6.89
CA TYR A 20 3.76 14.72 -7.69
C TYR A 20 3.69 15.32 -9.10
N THR A 21 2.93 16.39 -9.28
CA THR A 21 2.74 17.07 -10.56
C THR A 21 3.04 18.55 -10.43
N SER A 22 3.80 19.11 -11.39
CA SER A 22 4.16 20.51 -11.40
C SER A 22 3.06 21.36 -12.07
N PRO A 23 2.56 22.43 -11.44
CA PRO A 23 1.62 23.34 -12.08
C PRO A 23 2.26 24.19 -13.18
N THR A 24 3.60 24.28 -13.23
CA THR A 24 4.33 25.01 -14.30
C THR A 24 4.72 24.10 -15.48
N LYS A 25 4.66 22.78 -15.30
CA LYS A 25 4.87 21.76 -16.35
C LYS A 25 3.84 20.65 -16.11
N PRO A 26 2.54 20.93 -16.29
CA PRO A 26 1.50 19.99 -15.96
C PRO A 26 1.55 18.77 -16.89
N ILE A 27 1.34 17.60 -16.31
CA ILE A 27 1.01 16.40 -17.07
C ILE A 27 -0.49 16.47 -17.37
N ARG A 28 -0.87 16.10 -18.57
CA ARG A 28 -2.26 16.14 -18.99
C ARG A 28 -3.16 15.37 -18.05
N SER A 29 -4.20 16.04 -17.53
CA SER A 29 -5.27 15.44 -16.74
C SER A 29 -6.44 15.03 -17.63
N TYR A 30 -7.13 13.97 -17.25
CA TYR A 30 -8.33 13.46 -17.91
C TYR A 30 -9.52 13.57 -16.96
N LEU A 31 -10.59 14.25 -17.38
CA LEU A 31 -11.77 14.40 -16.54
C LEU A 31 -12.60 13.11 -16.57
N VAL A 32 -12.62 12.41 -15.44
CA VAL A 32 -13.49 11.24 -15.23
C VAL A 32 -14.87 11.72 -14.81
N GLU A 33 -15.90 11.27 -15.51
CA GLU A 33 -17.30 11.62 -15.24
C GLU A 33 -18.00 10.57 -14.36
N SER A 34 -17.69 9.30 -14.57
CA SER A 34 -18.19 8.18 -13.78
C SER A 34 -17.26 6.98 -13.86
N ALA A 35 -17.52 5.98 -13.02
CA ALA A 35 -16.78 4.72 -13.07
C ALA A 35 -17.71 3.55 -12.69
N GLN A 36 -17.52 2.39 -13.33
CA GLN A 36 -18.30 1.19 -13.10
C GLN A 36 -17.48 -0.07 -13.34
N GLY A 37 -17.51 -1.03 -12.42
CA GLY A 37 -16.71 -2.25 -12.55
C GLY A 37 -15.22 -1.92 -12.63
N VAL A 38 -14.55 -2.27 -13.72
CA VAL A 38 -13.14 -1.94 -13.97
C VAL A 38 -12.95 -0.72 -14.87
N TYR A 39 -14.01 -0.03 -15.23
CA TYR A 39 -14.00 1.02 -16.24
C TYR A 39 -14.11 2.42 -15.64
N LEU A 40 -13.29 3.31 -16.16
CA LEU A 40 -13.37 4.76 -15.98
C LEU A 40 -14.02 5.38 -17.22
N GLN A 41 -15.10 6.14 -17.05
CA GLN A 41 -15.77 6.87 -18.12
C GLN A 41 -15.24 8.30 -18.15
N LEU A 42 -14.57 8.69 -19.22
CA LEU A 42 -14.10 10.06 -19.42
C LEU A 42 -15.22 10.96 -19.97
N SER A 43 -15.15 12.24 -19.65
CA SER A 43 -16.12 13.25 -20.11
C SER A 43 -16.10 13.53 -21.63
N ASP A 44 -15.12 13.00 -22.34
CA ASP A 44 -15.04 13.05 -23.80
C ASP A 44 -15.62 11.80 -24.49
N GLY A 45 -16.22 10.90 -23.72
CA GLY A 45 -16.87 9.68 -24.20
C GLY A 45 -15.99 8.45 -24.23
N ARG A 46 -14.67 8.58 -24.00
CA ARG A 46 -13.78 7.42 -23.93
C ARG A 46 -14.01 6.63 -22.65
N GLN A 47 -13.86 5.32 -22.74
CA GLN A 47 -13.89 4.41 -21.62
C GLN A 47 -12.51 3.75 -21.48
N LEU A 48 -11.98 3.71 -20.26
CA LEU A 48 -10.66 3.14 -19.97
C LEU A 48 -10.78 1.99 -18.98
N VAL A 49 -10.12 0.87 -19.25
CA VAL A 49 -9.92 -0.17 -18.23
C VAL A 49 -8.86 0.31 -17.24
N ASP A 50 -9.22 0.37 -15.95
CA ASP A 50 -8.29 0.76 -14.90
C ASP A 50 -7.32 -0.37 -14.57
N GLY A 51 -6.09 -0.26 -15.02
CA GLY A 51 -5.00 -1.17 -14.68
C GLY A 51 -4.25 -0.82 -13.38
N MET A 52 -4.72 0.20 -12.61
CA MET A 52 -4.03 0.72 -11.43
C MET A 52 -4.80 0.54 -10.12
N SER A 53 -6.08 0.11 -10.19
CA SER A 53 -7.00 0.09 -9.04
C SER A 53 -7.00 1.41 -8.25
N SER A 54 -6.97 2.56 -8.95
CA SER A 54 -6.85 3.90 -8.35
C SER A 54 -5.79 3.96 -7.24
N TRP A 55 -4.55 3.67 -7.60
CA TRP A 55 -3.43 3.52 -6.66
C TRP A 55 -3.63 2.40 -5.63
N TRP A 56 -3.98 1.20 -6.16
CA TRP A 56 -3.96 -0.09 -5.45
C TRP A 56 -5.10 -0.29 -4.46
N ALA A 57 -6.05 0.65 -4.38
CA ALA A 57 -7.13 0.60 -3.40
C ALA A 57 -8.37 -0.14 -3.90
N VAL A 58 -8.79 0.09 -5.16
CA VAL A 58 -10.06 -0.39 -5.71
C VAL A 58 -9.97 -1.85 -6.11
N ILE A 59 -10.22 -2.76 -5.16
CA ILE A 59 -10.11 -4.21 -5.41
C ILE A 59 -11.43 -4.84 -5.91
N HIS A 60 -12.57 -4.27 -5.55
CA HIS A 60 -13.92 -4.76 -5.92
C HIS A 60 -14.54 -4.00 -7.09
N GLY A 61 -13.74 -3.17 -7.78
CA GLY A 61 -14.22 -2.31 -8.84
C GLY A 61 -15.01 -1.10 -8.34
N TYR A 62 -15.37 -0.27 -9.29
CA TYR A 62 -16.11 0.97 -9.05
C TYR A 62 -17.61 0.73 -8.96
N ASN A 63 -18.29 1.57 -8.18
CA ASN A 63 -19.74 1.60 -8.05
C ASN A 63 -20.36 0.21 -7.80
N ASN A 64 -19.76 -0.54 -6.87
CA ASN A 64 -20.24 -1.85 -6.48
C ASN A 64 -21.52 -1.71 -5.65
N SER A 65 -22.61 -2.35 -6.08
CA SER A 65 -23.92 -2.21 -5.46
C SER A 65 -23.96 -2.64 -3.99
N TYR A 66 -23.24 -3.72 -3.64
CA TYR A 66 -23.18 -4.20 -2.26
C TYR A 66 -22.46 -3.19 -1.34
N MET A 67 -21.34 -2.62 -1.80
CA MET A 67 -20.63 -1.57 -1.09
C MET A 67 -21.48 -0.32 -0.93
N ASN A 68 -22.13 0.12 -2.02
CA ASN A 68 -23.02 1.29 -2.01
C ASN A 68 -24.14 1.12 -0.99
N GLU A 69 -24.81 -0.03 -0.99
CA GLU A 69 -25.91 -0.33 -0.08
C GLU A 69 -25.45 -0.31 1.38
N ALA A 70 -24.32 -0.96 1.70
CA ALA A 70 -23.79 -1.02 3.06
C ALA A 70 -23.50 0.39 3.62
N ILE A 71 -22.89 1.27 2.80
CA ILE A 71 -22.61 2.66 3.18
C ILE A 71 -23.89 3.47 3.34
N THR A 72 -24.85 3.30 2.42
CA THR A 72 -26.15 4.00 2.48
C THR A 72 -26.94 3.60 3.72
N GLN A 73 -26.99 2.33 4.05
CA GLN A 73 -27.64 1.85 5.28
C GLN A 73 -26.99 2.42 6.54
N GLN A 74 -25.66 2.49 6.56
CA GLN A 74 -24.95 3.11 7.68
C GLN A 74 -25.17 4.62 7.76
N LEU A 75 -25.24 5.31 6.62
CA LEU A 75 -25.54 6.74 6.55
C LEU A 75 -26.90 7.09 7.19
N HIS A 76 -27.90 6.25 6.99
CA HIS A 76 -29.21 6.43 7.63
C HIS A 76 -29.22 6.22 9.14
N LYS A 77 -28.22 5.50 9.68
CA LYS A 77 -28.08 5.32 11.15
C LYS A 77 -27.28 6.44 11.78
N MET A 78 -26.06 6.66 11.32
CA MET A 78 -25.15 7.74 11.72
C MET A 78 -23.94 7.82 10.79
N SER A 79 -23.56 9.02 10.41
CA SER A 79 -22.37 9.29 9.60
C SER A 79 -21.09 9.28 10.41
N HIS A 80 -21.14 9.83 11.62
CA HIS A 80 -20.00 9.92 12.55
C HIS A 80 -20.48 10.07 13.99
N VAL A 81 -19.67 9.55 14.91
CA VAL A 81 -19.72 9.82 16.35
C VAL A 81 -18.30 9.76 16.90
N MET A 82 -17.95 10.62 17.84
CA MET A 82 -16.62 10.60 18.47
C MET A 82 -16.36 9.25 19.14
N PHE A 83 -15.12 8.73 19.04
CA PHE A 83 -14.75 7.44 19.60
C PHE A 83 -14.14 7.53 21.01
N GLY A 84 -14.07 8.71 21.58
CA GLY A 84 -13.62 8.97 22.96
C GLY A 84 -14.77 8.85 23.95
N GLY A 85 -14.84 7.75 24.68
CA GLY A 85 -15.92 7.45 25.65
C GLY A 85 -17.20 6.89 25.01
N LEU A 86 -17.34 6.94 23.69
CA LEU A 86 -18.41 6.30 22.93
C LEU A 86 -17.84 5.21 22.04
N THR A 87 -18.67 4.24 21.68
CA THR A 87 -18.34 3.17 20.73
C THR A 87 -19.56 2.81 19.90
N HIS A 88 -19.37 1.98 18.86
CA HIS A 88 -20.47 1.54 18.00
C HIS A 88 -20.19 0.17 17.37
N GLU A 89 -21.27 -0.55 17.08
CA GLU A 89 -21.21 -1.91 16.54
C GLU A 89 -20.29 -2.06 15.32
N PRO A 90 -20.34 -1.19 14.27
CA PRO A 90 -19.46 -1.33 13.12
C PRO A 90 -17.97 -1.40 13.48
N ALA A 91 -17.47 -0.54 14.37
CA ALA A 91 -16.07 -0.57 14.78
C ALA A 91 -15.73 -1.83 15.58
N ILE A 92 -16.58 -2.23 16.52
CA ILE A 92 -16.34 -3.43 17.36
C ILE A 92 -16.28 -4.69 16.48
N ARG A 93 -17.25 -4.86 15.59
CA ARG A 93 -17.28 -6.02 14.67
C ARG A 93 -16.11 -6.00 13.69
N LEU A 94 -15.71 -4.82 13.20
CA LEU A 94 -14.56 -4.70 12.31
C LEU A 94 -13.27 -5.10 13.04
N ALA A 95 -13.05 -4.64 14.28
CA ALA A 95 -11.90 -5.05 15.08
C ALA A 95 -11.83 -6.58 15.21
N LYS A 96 -12.95 -7.22 15.53
CA LYS A 96 -13.01 -8.68 15.62
C LYS A 96 -12.59 -9.35 14.30
N ARG A 97 -13.15 -8.91 13.16
CA ARG A 97 -12.82 -9.50 11.84
C ARG A 97 -11.36 -9.31 11.48
N LEU A 98 -10.81 -8.12 11.74
CA LEU A 98 -9.41 -7.82 11.45
C LEU A 98 -8.48 -8.70 12.30
N ILE A 99 -8.77 -8.89 13.60
CA ILE A 99 -8.02 -9.78 14.48
C ILE A 99 -8.11 -11.24 14.00
N ASP A 100 -9.31 -11.69 13.62
CA ASP A 100 -9.53 -13.07 13.18
C ASP A 100 -8.82 -13.39 11.86
N MET A 101 -8.62 -12.41 10.96
CA MET A 101 -8.06 -12.62 9.62
C MET A 101 -6.56 -12.29 9.50
N THR A 102 -5.98 -11.54 10.44
CA THR A 102 -4.55 -11.20 10.46
C THR A 102 -3.70 -12.31 11.08
N PRO A 103 -2.38 -12.31 10.93
CA PRO A 103 -1.51 -13.27 11.61
C PRO A 103 -1.74 -13.30 13.13
N LYS A 104 -1.65 -14.50 13.72
CA LYS A 104 -1.92 -14.70 15.15
C LYS A 104 -1.03 -13.83 16.04
N GLY A 105 -1.58 -13.37 17.15
CA GLY A 105 -0.88 -12.54 18.14
C GLY A 105 -1.16 -11.05 18.00
N LEU A 106 -1.77 -10.60 16.89
CA LEU A 106 -2.29 -9.24 16.75
C LEU A 106 -3.71 -9.20 17.38
N GLU A 107 -3.86 -8.53 18.52
CA GLU A 107 -5.07 -8.62 19.36
C GLU A 107 -5.75 -7.26 19.59
N HIS A 108 -5.12 -6.17 19.18
CA HIS A 108 -5.64 -4.82 19.35
C HIS A 108 -5.61 -4.07 18.03
N VAL A 109 -6.62 -3.23 17.79
CA VAL A 109 -6.76 -2.41 16.57
C VAL A 109 -6.92 -0.94 16.96
N PHE A 110 -6.10 -0.10 16.38
CA PHE A 110 -6.24 1.36 16.41
C PHE A 110 -6.62 1.86 15.01
N TYR A 111 -7.77 2.50 14.86
CA TYR A 111 -8.24 3.04 13.59
C TYR A 111 -7.65 4.42 13.30
N SER A 112 -7.39 4.70 12.04
CA SER A 112 -6.86 5.98 11.56
C SER A 112 -7.43 6.35 10.19
N ASP A 113 -7.19 7.61 9.78
CA ASP A 113 -7.83 8.21 8.62
C ASP A 113 -7.14 7.84 7.29
N SER A 114 -5.86 7.46 7.33
CA SER A 114 -5.09 7.11 6.13
C SER A 114 -3.93 6.19 6.47
N GLY A 115 -3.33 5.57 5.43
CA GLY A 115 -2.16 4.72 5.57
C GLY A 115 -0.98 5.43 6.23
N SER A 116 -0.66 6.66 5.81
CA SER A 116 0.40 7.46 6.44
C SER A 116 0.14 7.66 7.94
N VAL A 117 -1.10 7.94 8.33
CA VAL A 117 -1.45 8.09 9.76
C VAL A 117 -1.38 6.75 10.49
N ALA A 118 -1.71 5.62 9.85
CA ALA A 118 -1.51 4.31 10.46
C ALA A 118 -0.03 4.03 10.76
N VAL A 119 0.87 4.44 9.87
CA VAL A 119 2.33 4.34 10.11
C VAL A 119 2.78 5.30 11.21
N GLU A 120 2.29 6.56 11.24
CA GLU A 120 2.53 7.48 12.38
C GLU A 120 2.15 6.84 13.71
N VAL A 121 0.98 6.19 13.75
CA VAL A 121 0.48 5.48 14.93
C VAL A 121 1.40 4.32 15.31
N ALA A 122 1.84 3.52 14.33
CA ALA A 122 2.74 2.39 14.56
C ALA A 122 4.09 2.83 15.15
N LEU A 123 4.69 3.87 14.58
CA LEU A 123 5.94 4.44 15.07
C LEU A 123 5.77 5.02 16.49
N LYS A 124 4.69 5.75 16.74
CA LYS A 124 4.36 6.26 18.09
C LYS A 124 4.13 5.14 19.11
N MET A 125 3.43 4.05 18.72
CA MET A 125 3.24 2.89 19.59
C MET A 125 4.58 2.28 20.00
N ALA A 126 5.50 2.09 19.03
CA ALA A 126 6.82 1.55 19.33
C ALA A 126 7.62 2.44 20.29
N LEU A 127 7.60 3.77 20.08
CA LEU A 127 8.28 4.71 20.98
C LEU A 127 7.68 4.69 22.38
N GLN A 128 6.35 4.73 22.49
CA GLN A 128 5.68 4.75 23.77
C GLN A 128 5.82 3.42 24.51
N TYR A 129 5.86 2.28 23.81
CA TYR A 129 6.16 0.96 24.37
C TYR A 129 7.51 0.97 25.11
N TRP A 130 8.58 1.43 24.45
CA TRP A 130 9.90 1.48 25.06
C TRP A 130 9.99 2.50 26.20
N TYR A 131 9.31 3.64 26.04
CA TYR A 131 9.22 4.63 27.12
C TYR A 131 8.54 4.03 28.36
N SER A 132 7.45 3.31 28.18
CA SER A 132 6.70 2.65 29.26
C SER A 132 7.53 1.59 29.99
N LEU A 133 8.45 0.93 29.28
CA LEU A 133 9.42 -0.02 29.87
C LEU A 133 10.62 0.65 30.56
N GLY A 134 10.66 1.98 30.66
CA GLY A 134 11.78 2.71 31.22
C GLY A 134 13.04 2.71 30.34
N ARG A 135 12.87 2.50 29.02
CA ARG A 135 13.95 2.43 28.01
C ARG A 135 13.80 3.54 26.93
N PRO A 136 13.67 4.83 27.30
CA PRO A 136 13.39 5.93 26.38
C PRO A 136 14.52 6.18 25.36
N GLN A 137 15.73 5.61 25.58
CA GLN A 137 16.84 5.66 24.62
C GLN A 137 16.54 4.87 23.33
N LYS A 138 15.62 3.86 23.36
CA LYS A 138 15.15 3.19 22.17
C LYS A 138 14.14 4.09 21.44
N CYS A 139 14.67 5.05 20.68
CA CYS A 139 13.87 6.11 20.02
C CYS A 139 14.20 6.28 18.52
N LYS A 140 15.03 5.40 17.96
CA LYS A 140 15.33 5.35 16.53
C LYS A 140 14.62 4.18 15.87
N PHE A 141 14.44 4.31 14.56
CA PHE A 141 13.93 3.21 13.74
C PHE A 141 15.01 2.74 12.77
N ALA A 142 14.90 1.46 12.40
CA ALA A 142 15.65 0.89 11.30
C ALA A 142 14.69 0.54 10.17
N THR A 143 15.16 0.62 8.92
CA THR A 143 14.42 0.24 7.73
C THR A 143 15.37 -0.06 6.58
N VAL A 144 14.84 -0.56 5.48
CA VAL A 144 15.59 -0.85 4.26
C VAL A 144 15.58 0.33 3.27
N ARG A 145 16.64 0.46 2.48
CA ARG A 145 16.63 1.37 1.31
C ARG A 145 15.50 1.01 0.36
N SER A 146 15.05 1.99 -0.43
CA SER A 146 13.92 1.87 -1.35
C SER A 146 12.59 1.54 -0.66
N GLY A 147 12.41 1.84 0.63
CA GLY A 147 11.14 1.75 1.34
C GLY A 147 10.31 3.03 1.20
N TYR A 148 8.98 2.87 1.23
CA TYR A 148 8.03 3.98 1.25
C TYR A 148 6.90 3.67 2.24
N HIS A 149 6.65 4.58 3.17
CA HIS A 149 5.72 4.38 4.28
C HIS A 149 4.71 5.53 4.46
N GLY A 150 4.67 6.48 3.50
CA GLY A 150 3.74 7.59 3.50
C GLY A 150 4.40 8.97 3.51
N ASP A 151 3.57 10.01 3.41
CA ASP A 151 4.00 11.40 3.18
C ASP A 151 3.81 12.29 4.42
N THR A 152 3.36 11.76 5.56
CA THR A 152 3.32 12.51 6.81
C THR A 152 4.71 12.54 7.46
N TRP A 153 4.90 13.41 8.45
CA TRP A 153 6.24 13.84 8.88
C TRP A 153 7.13 12.70 9.39
N HIS A 154 6.63 11.85 10.27
CA HIS A 154 7.43 10.75 10.81
C HIS A 154 7.58 9.58 9.82
N PRO A 155 6.54 9.12 9.11
CA PRO A 155 6.68 8.19 7.98
C PRO A 155 7.73 8.60 6.95
N MET A 156 7.83 9.89 6.60
CA MET A 156 8.88 10.36 5.70
C MET A 156 10.29 10.06 6.24
N SER A 157 10.49 10.07 7.56
CA SER A 157 11.81 9.79 8.16
C SER A 157 12.27 8.34 7.99
N VAL A 158 11.34 7.42 7.74
CA VAL A 158 11.61 5.99 7.48
C VAL A 158 11.43 5.61 6.00
N CYS A 159 11.14 6.57 5.11
CA CYS A 159 11.23 6.39 3.67
C CYS A 159 12.68 6.58 3.20
N ASP A 160 13.06 5.96 2.08
CA ASP A 160 14.42 6.09 1.53
C ASP A 160 14.77 7.57 1.30
N PRO A 161 15.82 8.10 1.94
CA PRO A 161 16.18 9.52 1.82
C PRO A 161 16.79 9.90 0.47
N VAL A 162 17.22 8.93 -0.35
CA VAL A 162 17.88 9.18 -1.65
C VAL A 162 16.92 8.99 -2.81
N THR A 163 16.20 7.87 -2.83
CA THR A 163 15.27 7.51 -3.90
C THR A 163 13.82 7.82 -3.53
N GLY A 164 13.56 8.16 -2.28
CA GLY A 164 12.26 8.60 -1.79
C GLY A 164 11.92 10.01 -2.29
N MET A 165 10.64 10.30 -2.37
CA MET A 165 10.11 11.59 -2.82
C MET A 165 10.34 12.73 -1.82
N HIS A 166 10.96 12.45 -0.67
CA HIS A 166 11.03 13.33 0.49
C HIS A 166 12.42 13.94 0.71
N GLN A 167 13.35 13.82 -0.25
CA GLN A 167 14.74 14.30 -0.13
C GLN A 167 14.85 15.77 0.31
N ILE A 168 13.92 16.62 -0.16
CA ILE A 168 13.91 18.06 0.21
C ILE A 168 13.67 18.30 1.72
N PHE A 169 13.10 17.34 2.44
CA PHE A 169 12.81 17.44 3.88
C PHE A 169 13.87 16.78 4.76
N THR A 170 14.90 16.15 4.19
CA THR A 170 15.87 15.32 4.92
C THR A 170 16.53 16.05 6.09
N ASN A 171 16.85 17.34 5.95
CA ASN A 171 17.49 18.13 7.00
C ASN A 171 16.60 18.44 8.20
N THR A 172 15.29 18.20 8.09
CA THR A 172 14.31 18.51 9.14
C THR A 172 13.66 17.25 9.73
N LEU A 173 13.91 16.10 9.11
CA LEU A 173 13.41 14.81 9.57
C LEU A 173 14.34 14.19 10.63
N SER A 174 13.77 13.36 11.50
CA SER A 174 14.58 12.57 12.44
C SER A 174 15.51 11.63 11.67
N VAL A 175 16.79 11.59 12.08
CA VAL A 175 17.76 10.65 11.50
C VAL A 175 17.42 9.24 11.97
N GLN A 176 17.22 8.33 11.02
CA GLN A 176 16.96 6.92 11.24
C GLN A 176 18.08 6.04 10.66
N TYR A 177 18.05 4.73 10.92
CA TYR A 177 19.01 3.77 10.41
C TYR A 177 18.50 3.12 9.13
N PHE A 178 19.34 3.09 8.10
CA PHE A 178 19.00 2.48 6.81
C PHE A 178 20.03 1.41 6.46
N VAL A 179 19.55 0.20 6.24
CA VAL A 179 20.32 -0.89 5.65
C VAL A 179 19.99 -1.03 4.16
N ASN A 180 20.81 -1.76 3.43
CA ASN A 180 20.56 -2.04 2.02
C ASN A 180 19.19 -2.75 1.84
N LYS A 181 18.55 -2.47 0.71
CA LYS A 181 17.34 -3.21 0.34
C LYS A 181 17.65 -4.69 0.15
N PRO A 182 16.69 -5.59 0.39
CA PRO A 182 16.86 -7.00 0.11
C PRO A 182 17.34 -7.23 -1.34
N SER A 183 18.38 -8.03 -1.51
CA SER A 183 19.01 -8.31 -2.80
C SER A 183 18.46 -9.59 -3.45
N CYS A 184 18.10 -10.58 -2.64
CA CYS A 184 17.55 -11.85 -3.10
C CYS A 184 16.13 -11.66 -3.63
N LYS A 185 15.93 -11.94 -4.92
CA LYS A 185 14.61 -11.83 -5.57
C LYS A 185 13.67 -12.97 -5.11
N PHE A 186 12.37 -12.71 -5.15
CA PHE A 186 11.32 -13.61 -4.66
C PHE A 186 11.43 -15.06 -5.12
N ASN A 187 11.72 -15.29 -6.40
CA ASN A 187 11.78 -16.62 -7.02
C ASN A 187 13.22 -17.13 -7.27
N LYS A 188 14.23 -16.53 -6.62
CA LYS A 188 15.62 -16.91 -6.80
C LYS A 188 16.13 -17.63 -5.56
N GLU A 189 17.35 -18.15 -5.64
CA GLU A 189 18.03 -18.78 -4.52
C GLU A 189 18.24 -17.78 -3.37
N TRP A 190 18.07 -18.26 -2.15
CA TRP A 190 18.26 -17.50 -0.95
C TRP A 190 19.72 -17.49 -0.52
N ASP A 191 20.26 -16.31 -0.29
CA ASP A 191 21.56 -16.11 0.32
C ASP A 191 21.39 -15.49 1.73
N PRO A 192 21.77 -16.20 2.81
CA PRO A 192 21.67 -15.67 4.18
C PRO A 192 22.44 -14.38 4.42
N SER A 193 23.52 -14.11 3.65
CA SER A 193 24.32 -12.88 3.78
C SER A 193 23.53 -11.61 3.45
N ASP A 194 22.36 -11.74 2.86
CA ASP A 194 21.41 -10.63 2.62
C ASP A 194 20.94 -9.95 3.94
N LEU A 195 21.11 -10.63 5.09
CA LEU A 195 20.78 -10.12 6.42
C LEU A 195 21.99 -9.63 7.24
N ASP A 196 23.21 -9.81 6.76
CA ASP A 196 24.42 -9.49 7.54
C ASP A 196 24.50 -8.02 7.98
N GLU A 197 24.01 -7.10 7.13
CA GLU A 197 24.00 -5.67 7.46
C GLU A 197 22.96 -5.36 8.55
N VAL A 198 21.81 -6.03 8.54
CA VAL A 198 20.79 -5.90 9.58
C VAL A 198 21.32 -6.43 10.91
N GLU A 199 21.94 -7.61 10.91
CA GLU A 199 22.49 -8.20 12.12
C GLU A 199 23.56 -7.32 12.72
N ARG A 200 24.51 -6.83 11.92
CA ARG A 200 25.56 -5.90 12.38
C ARG A 200 24.98 -4.61 12.95
N LEU A 201 23.96 -4.03 12.28
CA LEU A 201 23.29 -2.85 12.80
C LEU A 201 22.66 -3.11 14.17
N PHE A 202 22.02 -4.26 14.36
CA PHE A 202 21.40 -4.60 15.63
C PHE A 202 22.46 -4.88 16.72
N GLU A 203 23.57 -5.56 16.41
CA GLU A 203 24.69 -5.74 17.33
C GLU A 203 25.20 -4.41 17.88
N GLU A 204 25.35 -3.41 17.01
CA GLU A 204 25.89 -2.10 17.38
C GLU A 204 24.85 -1.17 18.03
N LYS A 205 23.58 -1.21 17.58
CA LYS A 205 22.59 -0.14 17.82
C LYS A 205 21.27 -0.60 18.47
N GLN A 206 21.09 -1.88 18.81
CA GLN A 206 19.83 -2.37 19.40
C GLN A 206 19.33 -1.56 20.60
N HIS A 207 20.24 -0.97 21.36
CA HIS A 207 19.93 -0.16 22.53
C HIS A 207 19.29 1.20 22.19
N GLU A 208 19.37 1.65 20.93
CA GLU A 208 18.76 2.86 20.41
C GLU A 208 17.55 2.58 19.51
N ILE A 209 17.44 1.36 18.93
CA ILE A 209 16.42 1.02 17.93
C ILE A 209 15.14 0.58 18.63
N ALA A 210 14.06 1.34 18.43
CA ALA A 210 12.71 1.03 18.89
C ALA A 210 12.05 -0.07 18.04
N GLY A 211 12.26 -0.02 16.74
CA GLY A 211 11.66 -0.97 15.82
C GLY A 211 12.29 -0.93 14.43
N PHE A 212 12.06 -2.01 13.68
CA PHE A 212 12.38 -2.12 12.27
C PHE A 212 11.07 -2.09 11.47
N ILE A 213 10.93 -1.15 10.52
CA ILE A 213 9.75 -1.06 9.65
C ILE A 213 10.08 -1.51 8.24
N ILE A 214 9.17 -2.30 7.63
CA ILE A 214 9.34 -2.84 6.28
C ILE A 214 8.00 -3.09 5.57
N GLU A 215 7.97 -2.85 4.26
CA GLU A 215 6.92 -3.35 3.38
C GLU A 215 7.16 -4.86 3.13
N PRO A 216 6.22 -5.77 3.42
CA PRO A 216 6.48 -7.21 3.33
C PRO A 216 6.46 -7.67 1.87
N ILE A 217 7.51 -8.39 1.46
CA ILE A 217 7.63 -9.05 0.15
C ILE A 217 7.73 -8.10 -1.05
N VAL A 218 6.95 -7.01 -1.07
CA VAL A 218 6.90 -6.05 -2.17
C VAL A 218 7.21 -4.65 -1.65
N GLN A 219 8.35 -4.10 -2.04
CA GLN A 219 8.63 -2.69 -1.92
C GLN A 219 7.91 -1.96 -3.07
N GLY A 220 6.82 -1.23 -2.78
CA GLY A 220 5.96 -0.62 -3.79
C GLY A 220 6.58 0.60 -4.45
N ALA A 221 6.31 1.81 -3.94
CA ALA A 221 6.75 3.06 -4.53
C ALA A 221 8.28 3.19 -4.66
N GLY A 222 9.04 2.47 -3.85
CA GLY A 222 10.51 2.43 -3.91
C GLY A 222 11.10 1.58 -5.04
N GLY A 223 10.28 1.09 -5.98
CA GLY A 223 10.79 0.39 -7.16
C GLY A 223 10.10 -0.90 -7.55
N MET A 224 8.94 -1.20 -6.98
CA MET A 224 8.15 -2.41 -7.28
C MET A 224 9.01 -3.69 -7.23
N ARG A 225 9.82 -3.83 -6.18
CA ARG A 225 10.74 -4.94 -5.97
C ARG A 225 10.07 -6.06 -5.20
N PHE A 226 10.28 -7.30 -5.67
CA PHE A 226 9.79 -8.51 -4.99
C PHE A 226 10.99 -9.25 -4.41
N TYR A 227 11.07 -9.31 -3.08
CA TYR A 227 12.19 -9.93 -2.39
C TYR A 227 11.84 -11.30 -1.77
N HIS A 228 12.86 -12.08 -1.47
CA HIS A 228 12.72 -13.44 -1.02
C HIS A 228 12.09 -13.53 0.38
N PRO A 229 11.06 -14.39 0.61
CA PRO A 229 10.36 -14.49 1.89
C PRO A 229 11.26 -14.81 3.10
N LYS A 230 12.37 -15.51 2.88
CA LYS A 230 13.35 -15.81 3.95
C LYS A 230 14.05 -14.57 4.51
N TYR A 231 14.12 -13.45 3.74
CA TYR A 231 14.59 -12.18 4.29
C TYR A 231 13.69 -11.71 5.43
N LEU A 232 12.37 -11.67 5.20
CA LEU A 232 11.42 -11.23 6.21
C LEU A 232 11.37 -12.20 7.39
N LYS A 233 11.53 -13.52 7.14
CA LYS A 233 11.63 -14.52 8.21
C LYS A 233 12.87 -14.30 9.08
N GLY A 234 14.04 -14.15 8.47
CA GLY A 234 15.27 -13.89 9.20
C GLY A 234 15.26 -12.53 9.91
N LEU A 235 14.63 -11.50 9.32
CA LEU A 235 14.43 -10.21 9.97
C LEU A 235 13.60 -10.36 11.26
N ARG A 236 12.52 -11.18 11.24
CA ARG A 236 11.75 -11.48 12.46
C ARG A 236 12.62 -12.13 13.52
N ASP A 237 13.41 -13.14 13.13
CA ASP A 237 14.30 -13.85 14.04
C ASP A 237 15.38 -12.90 14.65
N LEU A 238 15.90 -11.98 13.85
CA LEU A 238 16.84 -10.95 14.34
C LEU A 238 16.14 -9.93 15.26
N CYS A 239 14.95 -9.48 14.94
CA CYS A 239 14.17 -8.60 15.81
C CYS A 239 13.93 -9.25 17.19
N ASP A 240 13.59 -10.55 17.22
CA ASP A 240 13.40 -11.30 18.46
C ASP A 240 14.72 -11.45 19.25
N LYS A 241 15.81 -11.78 18.56
CA LYS A 241 17.16 -11.95 19.16
C LYS A 241 17.66 -10.67 19.82
N TYR A 242 17.43 -9.51 19.20
CA TYR A 242 17.99 -8.23 19.64
C TYR A 242 16.97 -7.32 20.35
N ASP A 243 15.77 -7.84 20.68
CA ASP A 243 14.73 -7.08 21.38
C ASP A 243 14.37 -5.77 20.65
N VAL A 244 14.04 -5.90 19.35
CA VAL A 244 13.60 -4.81 18.45
C VAL A 244 12.21 -5.13 17.94
N LEU A 245 11.26 -4.19 18.00
CA LEU A 245 9.91 -4.42 17.47
C LEU A 245 9.94 -4.53 15.94
N LEU A 246 9.21 -5.50 15.38
CA LEU A 246 8.99 -5.60 13.94
C LEU A 246 7.67 -4.94 13.55
N LEU A 247 7.75 -3.88 12.73
CA LEU A 247 6.62 -3.17 12.17
C LEU A 247 6.48 -3.55 10.70
N VAL A 248 5.30 -4.05 10.29
CA VAL A 248 5.04 -4.48 8.92
C VAL A 248 3.98 -3.58 8.29
N ASP A 249 4.35 -2.97 7.16
CA ASP A 249 3.47 -2.09 6.39
C ASP A 249 2.76 -2.88 5.28
N GLU A 250 1.55 -3.35 5.57
CA GLU A 250 0.67 -4.08 4.63
C GLU A 250 -0.33 -3.16 3.90
N ILE A 251 -0.15 -1.85 3.94
CA ILE A 251 -1.09 -0.89 3.35
C ILE A 251 -1.27 -1.13 1.85
N ALA A 252 -0.19 -1.48 1.15
CA ALA A 252 -0.23 -1.76 -0.29
C ALA A 252 -0.37 -3.25 -0.62
N THR A 253 0.12 -4.13 0.25
CA THR A 253 0.29 -5.57 0.00
C THR A 253 -0.84 -6.43 0.56
N GLY A 254 -1.58 -5.92 1.55
CA GLY A 254 -2.66 -6.63 2.22
C GLY A 254 -3.88 -6.91 1.34
N PHE A 255 -4.80 -7.70 1.89
CA PHE A 255 -6.09 -8.06 1.31
C PHE A 255 -5.99 -8.76 -0.05
N GLY A 256 -5.00 -9.64 -0.21
CA GLY A 256 -4.90 -10.54 -1.35
C GLY A 256 -3.96 -10.10 -2.46
N ARG A 257 -3.41 -8.88 -2.44
CA ARG A 257 -2.67 -8.28 -3.57
C ARG A 257 -1.51 -9.15 -4.07
N THR A 258 -0.77 -9.79 -3.17
CA THR A 258 0.38 -10.65 -3.50
C THR A 258 0.02 -12.14 -3.70
N GLY A 259 -1.27 -12.51 -3.58
CA GLY A 259 -1.72 -13.90 -3.62
C GLY A 259 -1.86 -14.58 -2.25
N LYS A 260 -1.51 -13.88 -1.17
CA LYS A 260 -1.83 -14.20 0.22
C LYS A 260 -2.72 -13.13 0.79
N MET A 261 -3.49 -13.41 1.87
CA MET A 261 -4.34 -12.40 2.51
C MET A 261 -3.49 -11.23 2.97
N PHE A 262 -2.37 -11.50 3.64
CA PHE A 262 -1.32 -10.54 3.99
C PHE A 262 0.02 -11.06 3.48
N ALA A 263 0.88 -10.16 2.97
CA ALA A 263 2.12 -10.57 2.33
C ALA A 263 3.12 -11.19 3.33
N CYS A 264 3.08 -10.81 4.61
CA CYS A 264 3.90 -11.43 5.65
C CYS A 264 3.66 -12.94 5.82
N GLU A 265 2.49 -13.46 5.37
CA GLU A 265 2.22 -14.90 5.35
C GLU A 265 3.15 -15.70 4.41
N TRP A 266 3.75 -15.07 3.39
CA TRP A 266 4.76 -15.72 2.56
C TRP A 266 5.99 -16.15 3.38
N ALA A 267 6.31 -15.37 4.43
CA ALA A 267 7.40 -15.67 5.35
C ALA A 267 6.95 -16.50 6.56
N GLY A 268 5.65 -16.72 6.75
CA GLY A 268 5.08 -17.43 7.89
C GLY A 268 5.35 -16.74 9.23
N ILE A 269 5.37 -15.41 9.25
CA ILE A 269 5.65 -14.60 10.45
C ILE A 269 4.44 -13.80 10.91
N SER A 270 4.48 -13.41 12.18
CA SER A 270 3.63 -12.38 12.76
C SER A 270 4.48 -11.19 13.23
N PRO A 271 4.14 -9.94 12.89
CA PRO A 271 4.83 -8.77 13.40
C PRO A 271 4.33 -8.38 14.79
N ASP A 272 5.04 -7.45 15.44
CA ASP A 272 4.58 -6.82 16.68
C ASP A 272 3.53 -5.74 16.40
N ILE A 273 3.67 -5.04 15.28
CA ILE A 273 2.76 -3.99 14.82
C ILE A 273 2.56 -4.13 13.30
N MET A 274 1.31 -4.01 12.84
CA MET A 274 0.93 -4.13 11.43
C MET A 274 0.05 -2.97 10.99
N CYS A 275 0.42 -2.31 9.91
CA CYS A 275 -0.38 -1.25 9.29
C CYS A 275 -1.17 -1.79 8.10
N ILE A 276 -2.46 -1.44 8.01
CA ILE A 276 -3.36 -1.80 6.91
C ILE A 276 -4.12 -0.57 6.40
N GLY A 277 -4.51 -0.58 5.13
CA GLY A 277 -5.24 0.54 4.51
C GLY A 277 -5.68 0.22 3.08
N LYS A 278 -5.80 1.23 2.22
CA LYS A 278 -6.13 1.11 0.79
C LYS A 278 -7.26 0.13 0.48
N ALA A 279 -6.94 -1.14 0.17
CA ALA A 279 -7.89 -2.19 -0.14
C ALA A 279 -8.90 -2.48 0.98
N LEU A 280 -8.59 -2.11 2.22
CA LEU A 280 -9.49 -2.26 3.37
C LEU A 280 -10.91 -1.73 3.10
N THR A 281 -11.02 -0.60 2.41
CA THR A 281 -12.31 -0.01 2.04
C THR A 281 -12.59 -0.06 0.53
N SER A 282 -11.76 -0.79 -0.22
CA SER A 282 -11.85 -0.85 -1.70
C SER A 282 -11.93 0.53 -2.38
N GLY A 283 -11.26 1.54 -1.81
CA GLY A 283 -11.22 2.89 -2.39
C GLY A 283 -12.47 3.74 -2.17
N TYR A 284 -13.46 3.28 -1.41
CA TYR A 284 -14.71 4.02 -1.17
C TYR A 284 -14.54 5.20 -0.22
N ILE A 285 -13.77 5.00 0.84
CA ILE A 285 -13.52 6.03 1.88
C ILE A 285 -12.09 5.86 2.37
N THR A 286 -11.43 6.98 2.67
CA THR A 286 -10.13 6.95 3.35
C THR A 286 -10.27 6.32 4.73
N PHE A 287 -9.47 5.30 5.01
CA PHE A 287 -9.48 4.57 6.27
C PHE A 287 -8.25 3.67 6.35
N ALA A 288 -7.75 3.49 7.56
CA ALA A 288 -6.63 2.60 7.85
C ALA A 288 -6.72 2.06 9.28
N GLY A 289 -5.86 1.12 9.60
CA GLY A 289 -5.76 0.56 10.93
C GLY A 289 -4.32 0.16 11.25
N THR A 290 -3.99 0.24 12.52
CA THR A 290 -2.76 -0.28 13.10
C THR A 290 -3.13 -1.37 14.08
N LEU A 291 -2.72 -2.61 13.77
CA LEU A 291 -2.91 -3.75 14.67
C LEU A 291 -1.64 -3.96 15.48
N THR A 292 -1.79 -4.41 16.72
CA THR A 292 -0.65 -4.68 17.57
C THR A 292 -0.92 -5.85 18.53
N THR A 293 0.17 -6.40 19.09
CA THR A 293 0.10 -7.47 20.05
C THR A 293 -0.46 -7.01 21.41
N HIS A 294 -0.97 -7.93 22.17
CA HIS A 294 -1.37 -7.70 23.56
C HIS A 294 -0.23 -7.08 24.38
N GLN A 295 0.98 -7.62 24.22
CA GLN A 295 2.17 -7.12 24.91
C GLN A 295 2.40 -5.63 24.67
N VAL A 296 2.37 -5.17 23.40
CA VAL A 296 2.59 -3.75 23.07
C VAL A 296 1.48 -2.88 23.66
N ALA A 297 0.22 -3.26 23.46
CA ALA A 297 -0.93 -2.48 23.93
C ALA A 297 -0.97 -2.35 25.47
N HIS A 298 -0.76 -3.46 26.19
CA HIS A 298 -0.78 -3.47 27.66
C HIS A 298 0.42 -2.74 28.27
N THR A 299 1.62 -2.94 27.74
CA THR A 299 2.81 -2.19 28.20
C THR A 299 2.61 -0.68 28.09
N ILE A 300 2.03 -0.20 26.97
CA ILE A 300 1.70 1.22 26.81
C ILE A 300 0.69 1.68 27.89
N SER A 301 -0.31 0.84 28.19
CA SER A 301 -1.39 1.19 29.11
C SER A 301 -0.97 1.12 30.60
N GLU A 302 -0.01 0.27 30.94
CA GLU A 302 0.54 0.14 32.30
C GLU A 302 1.61 1.20 32.59
N GLY A 303 2.26 1.76 31.54
CA GLY A 303 3.23 2.85 31.66
C GLY A 303 2.60 4.24 31.74
N TYR A 304 3.42 5.26 32.11
CA TYR A 304 2.96 6.65 32.08
C TYR A 304 2.75 7.11 30.62
N PRO A 305 1.67 7.82 30.29
CA PRO A 305 0.57 8.33 31.13
C PRO A 305 -0.62 7.34 31.32
N GLY A 306 -0.50 6.07 31.00
CA GLY A 306 -1.55 5.06 31.15
C GLY A 306 -2.52 4.98 29.97
N VAL A 307 -2.25 5.73 28.90
CA VAL A 307 -3.06 5.76 27.67
C VAL A 307 -2.15 5.96 26.46
N PHE A 308 -2.56 5.47 25.29
CA PHE A 308 -1.87 5.78 24.04
C PHE A 308 -2.14 7.22 23.59
N MET A 309 -1.08 8.00 23.41
CA MET A 309 -1.15 9.45 23.16
C MET A 309 -1.40 9.78 21.69
N HIS A 310 -2.53 9.32 21.14
CA HIS A 310 -3.04 9.66 19.82
C HIS A 310 -4.56 9.55 19.80
N GLY A 311 -5.26 10.45 19.15
CA GLY A 311 -6.73 10.45 19.12
C GLY A 311 -7.29 11.34 18.00
N PRO A 312 -7.41 10.85 16.75
CA PRO A 312 -7.98 11.61 15.65
C PRO A 312 -9.49 11.76 15.79
N THR A 313 -10.02 12.90 15.34
CA THR A 313 -11.45 13.24 15.42
C THR A 313 -12.34 12.17 14.77
N PHE A 314 -11.95 11.65 13.61
CA PHE A 314 -12.73 10.69 12.83
C PHE A 314 -12.34 9.23 13.09
N MET A 315 -11.60 8.94 14.15
CA MET A 315 -11.22 7.58 14.52
C MET A 315 -12.45 6.66 14.57
N GLY A 316 -12.32 5.49 13.93
CA GLY A 316 -13.39 4.50 13.90
C GLY A 316 -14.66 4.98 13.18
N ASN A 317 -14.55 5.88 12.19
CA ASN A 317 -15.69 6.42 11.47
C ASN A 317 -16.68 5.32 11.04
N PRO A 318 -17.99 5.40 11.42
CA PRO A 318 -18.97 4.35 11.15
C PRO A 318 -19.17 4.05 9.66
N LEU A 319 -19.12 5.06 8.78
CA LEU A 319 -19.24 4.86 7.34
C LEU A 319 -18.03 4.11 6.78
N ALA A 320 -16.84 4.47 7.24
CA ALA A 320 -15.61 3.78 6.85
C ALA A 320 -15.57 2.32 7.36
N CYS A 321 -16.04 2.09 8.59
CA CYS A 321 -16.20 0.74 9.12
C CYS A 321 -17.21 -0.09 8.30
N ALA A 322 -18.34 0.50 7.87
CA ALA A 322 -19.30 -0.17 7.02
C ALA A 322 -18.72 -0.52 5.65
N ALA A 323 -17.97 0.40 5.03
CA ALA A 323 -17.26 0.13 3.80
C ALA A 323 -16.22 -1.01 3.96
N ALA A 324 -15.47 -1.01 5.07
CA ALA A 324 -14.50 -2.07 5.36
C ALA A 324 -15.17 -3.43 5.56
N HIS A 325 -16.32 -3.49 6.26
CA HIS A 325 -17.11 -4.71 6.39
C HIS A 325 -17.53 -5.26 5.03
N ALA A 326 -18.13 -4.42 4.21
CA ALA A 326 -18.60 -4.81 2.88
C ALA A 326 -17.42 -5.28 1.99
N SER A 327 -16.28 -4.62 2.08
CA SER A 327 -15.06 -5.04 1.37
C SER A 327 -14.60 -6.44 1.82
N ILE A 328 -14.54 -6.70 3.12
CA ILE A 328 -14.17 -8.01 3.66
C ILE A 328 -15.20 -9.09 3.29
N ASP A 329 -16.51 -8.77 3.32
CA ASP A 329 -17.55 -9.69 2.86
C ASP A 329 -17.32 -10.13 1.41
N LEU A 330 -17.02 -9.18 0.53
CA LEU A 330 -16.74 -9.46 -0.88
C LEU A 330 -15.43 -10.23 -1.08
N ILE A 331 -14.41 -10.04 -0.24
CA ILE A 331 -13.19 -10.84 -0.26
C ILE A 331 -13.51 -12.31 0.00
N GLU A 332 -14.33 -12.60 1.02
CA GLU A 332 -14.70 -13.94 1.42
C GLU A 332 -15.66 -14.60 0.41
N GLN A 333 -16.75 -13.92 0.05
CA GLN A 333 -17.78 -14.42 -0.87
C GLN A 333 -17.22 -14.71 -2.26
N ASN A 334 -16.37 -13.83 -2.79
CA ASN A 334 -15.81 -13.95 -4.14
C ASN A 334 -14.56 -14.82 -4.18
N LYS A 335 -14.14 -15.41 -3.06
CA LYS A 335 -12.91 -16.23 -2.98
C LYS A 335 -11.71 -15.54 -3.63
N VAL A 336 -11.48 -14.27 -3.23
CA VAL A 336 -10.54 -13.35 -3.89
C VAL A 336 -9.17 -13.96 -4.12
N LEU A 337 -8.62 -14.76 -3.18
CA LEU A 337 -7.29 -15.37 -3.36
C LEU A 337 -7.24 -16.33 -4.57
N LEU A 338 -8.33 -17.05 -4.87
CA LEU A 338 -8.41 -17.88 -6.07
C LEU A 338 -8.45 -17.02 -7.33
N LYS A 339 -9.19 -15.93 -7.32
CA LYS A 339 -9.23 -14.94 -8.42
C LYS A 339 -7.85 -14.34 -8.66
N VAL A 340 -7.16 -13.92 -7.62
CA VAL A 340 -5.81 -13.35 -7.72
C VAL A 340 -4.83 -14.36 -8.32
N LYS A 341 -4.93 -15.64 -7.93
CA LYS A 341 -4.12 -16.71 -8.54
C LYS A 341 -4.40 -16.88 -10.03
N GLN A 342 -5.66 -16.76 -10.47
CA GLN A 342 -6.04 -16.79 -11.88
C GLN A 342 -5.49 -15.59 -12.65
N ILE A 343 -5.61 -14.39 -12.07
CA ILE A 343 -5.02 -13.15 -12.61
C ILE A 343 -3.52 -13.30 -12.77
N GLU A 344 -2.81 -13.80 -11.77
CA GLU A 344 -1.36 -14.04 -11.83
C GLU A 344 -0.97 -14.96 -12.98
N ALA A 345 -1.67 -16.09 -13.12
CA ALA A 345 -1.40 -17.06 -14.17
C ALA A 345 -1.63 -16.46 -15.58
N GLN A 346 -2.69 -15.67 -15.75
CA GLN A 346 -3.00 -15.00 -17.00
C GLN A 346 -1.98 -13.90 -17.32
N LEU A 347 -1.60 -13.08 -16.35
CA LEU A 347 -0.55 -12.06 -16.51
C LEU A 347 0.78 -12.68 -16.93
N LYS A 348 1.20 -13.78 -16.28
CA LYS A 348 2.43 -14.52 -16.64
C LYS A 348 2.41 -15.00 -18.07
N LYS A 349 1.26 -15.50 -18.54
CA LYS A 349 1.09 -16.00 -19.91
C LYS A 349 1.09 -14.88 -20.94
N GLU A 350 0.30 -13.85 -20.71
CA GLU A 350 0.01 -12.82 -21.73
C GLU A 350 1.07 -11.73 -21.82
N LEU A 351 1.85 -11.50 -20.75
CA LEU A 351 2.93 -10.53 -20.76
C LEU A 351 4.31 -11.13 -21.07
N ALA A 352 4.42 -12.45 -21.25
CA ALA A 352 5.70 -13.15 -21.43
C ALA A 352 6.57 -12.57 -22.55
N SER A 353 5.95 -12.12 -23.65
CA SER A 353 6.66 -11.54 -24.79
C SER A 353 7.41 -10.25 -24.45
N LEU A 354 6.99 -9.50 -23.44
CA LEU A 354 7.70 -8.28 -23.04
C LEU A 354 9.09 -8.56 -22.47
N ALA A 355 9.30 -9.73 -21.87
CA ALA A 355 10.60 -10.12 -21.33
C ALA A 355 11.66 -10.39 -22.43
N THR A 356 11.25 -10.49 -23.70
CA THR A 356 12.18 -10.68 -24.84
C THR A 356 12.62 -9.38 -25.49
N LEU A 357 12.06 -8.24 -25.09
CA LEU A 357 12.43 -6.94 -25.63
C LEU A 357 13.76 -6.48 -25.00
N GLU A 358 14.71 -6.04 -25.83
CA GLU A 358 16.06 -5.65 -25.41
C GLU A 358 16.04 -4.53 -24.34
N ALA A 359 15.14 -3.56 -24.49
CA ALA A 359 15.01 -2.45 -23.55
C ALA A 359 14.29 -2.80 -22.24
N VAL A 360 13.84 -4.06 -22.06
CA VAL A 360 13.21 -4.53 -20.81
C VAL A 360 14.25 -5.23 -19.95
N VAL A 361 14.56 -4.62 -18.81
CA VAL A 361 15.51 -5.19 -17.84
C VAL A 361 14.89 -6.37 -17.10
N GLU A 362 13.62 -6.29 -16.72
CA GLU A 362 12.93 -7.32 -15.97
C GLU A 362 11.41 -7.25 -16.11
N LEU A 363 10.78 -8.41 -16.21
CA LEU A 363 9.34 -8.59 -16.02
C LEU A 363 9.11 -9.33 -14.70
N ARG A 364 8.38 -8.71 -13.77
CA ARG A 364 8.04 -9.27 -12.45
C ARG A 364 6.55 -9.42 -12.30
N ILE A 365 6.09 -10.58 -11.86
CA ILE A 365 4.66 -10.85 -11.63
C ILE A 365 4.51 -11.63 -10.32
N LEU A 366 3.64 -11.11 -9.43
CA LEU A 366 3.28 -11.75 -8.16
C LEU A 366 1.84 -11.36 -7.80
N GLY A 367 0.96 -12.34 -7.65
CA GLY A 367 -0.45 -12.09 -7.40
C GLY A 367 -1.09 -11.20 -8.49
N ALA A 368 -1.79 -10.17 -8.10
CA ALA A 368 -2.38 -9.20 -9.03
C ALA A 368 -1.48 -7.96 -9.22
N ILE A 369 -0.17 -8.19 -9.42
CA ILE A 369 0.84 -7.18 -9.69
C ILE A 369 1.69 -7.63 -10.87
N ALA A 370 1.82 -6.79 -11.90
CA ALA A 370 2.77 -7.00 -13.00
C ALA A 370 3.61 -5.74 -13.19
N VAL A 371 4.91 -5.90 -13.35
CA VAL A 371 5.87 -4.80 -13.46
C VAL A 371 6.83 -5.06 -14.59
N VAL A 372 6.96 -4.11 -15.50
CA VAL A 372 7.99 -4.06 -16.54
C VAL A 372 8.99 -2.98 -16.14
N GLU A 373 10.23 -3.36 -15.88
CA GLU A 373 11.33 -2.43 -15.64
C GLU A 373 12.08 -2.20 -16.94
N LEU A 374 12.18 -0.94 -17.35
CA LEU A 374 12.88 -0.53 -18.57
C LEU A 374 14.33 -0.10 -18.25
N GLN A 375 15.19 -0.10 -19.27
CA GLN A 375 16.58 0.38 -19.15
C GLN A 375 16.62 1.87 -18.81
N ASP A 376 15.76 2.67 -19.44
CA ASP A 376 15.71 4.12 -19.31
C ASP A 376 14.45 4.61 -18.62
N GLU A 377 14.50 5.83 -18.06
CA GLU A 377 13.33 6.50 -17.51
C GLU A 377 12.29 6.78 -18.58
N VAL A 378 11.02 6.56 -18.24
CA VAL A 378 9.91 6.78 -19.16
C VAL A 378 9.57 8.27 -19.27
N LYS A 379 9.21 8.70 -20.47
CA LYS A 379 8.54 9.98 -20.70
C LYS A 379 7.07 9.82 -20.32
N MET A 380 6.76 10.18 -19.07
CA MET A 380 5.47 9.86 -18.45
C MET A 380 4.29 10.44 -19.23
N ASP A 381 4.37 11.69 -19.69
CA ASP A 381 3.35 12.37 -20.47
C ASP A 381 3.00 11.61 -21.75
N LEU A 382 4.04 11.26 -22.53
CA LEU A 382 3.87 10.51 -23.76
C LEU A 382 3.29 9.11 -23.52
N LEU A 383 3.83 8.39 -22.55
CA LEU A 383 3.43 7.02 -22.30
C LEU A 383 2.01 6.94 -21.71
N GLN A 384 1.64 7.88 -20.84
CA GLN A 384 0.28 7.97 -20.29
C GLN A 384 -0.75 8.26 -21.39
N ASP A 385 -0.47 9.19 -22.32
CA ASP A 385 -1.36 9.49 -23.45
C ASP A 385 -1.53 8.27 -24.37
N LEU A 386 -0.46 7.54 -24.66
CA LEU A 386 -0.53 6.29 -25.44
C LEU A 386 -1.41 5.23 -24.76
N PHE A 387 -1.35 5.06 -23.46
CA PHE A 387 -2.23 4.14 -22.74
C PHE A 387 -3.69 4.56 -22.85
N VAL A 388 -3.98 5.84 -22.70
CA VAL A 388 -5.34 6.38 -22.85
C VAL A 388 -5.87 6.22 -24.27
N GLU A 389 -5.03 6.41 -25.30
CA GLU A 389 -5.38 6.14 -26.71
C GLU A 389 -5.73 4.66 -26.95
N HIS A 390 -5.13 3.75 -26.20
CA HIS A 390 -5.39 2.31 -26.30
C HIS A 390 -6.48 1.80 -25.32
N GLY A 391 -7.23 2.71 -24.68
CA GLY A 391 -8.39 2.38 -23.87
C GLY A 391 -8.06 1.81 -22.46
N ILE A 392 -6.87 2.09 -21.94
CA ILE A 392 -6.47 1.65 -20.61
C ILE A 392 -5.88 2.81 -19.78
N TRP A 393 -6.00 2.69 -18.46
CA TRP A 393 -5.39 3.63 -17.53
C TRP A 393 -4.20 2.98 -16.82
N ILE A 394 -2.99 3.48 -17.11
CA ILE A 394 -1.72 3.07 -16.49
C ILE A 394 -0.94 4.33 -16.15
N ARG A 395 -0.35 4.39 -14.95
CA ARG A 395 0.51 5.50 -14.53
C ARG A 395 1.91 4.97 -14.20
N PRO A 396 2.85 5.06 -15.14
CA PRO A 396 4.25 4.68 -14.91
C PRO A 396 4.96 5.67 -13.99
N PHE A 397 6.12 5.27 -13.46
CA PHE A 397 7.04 6.18 -12.77
C PHE A 397 8.50 5.73 -12.92
N GLY A 398 9.44 6.69 -13.04
CA GLY A 398 10.85 6.39 -13.26
C GLY A 398 11.05 5.43 -14.44
N LYS A 399 11.61 4.26 -14.20
CA LYS A 399 11.82 3.19 -15.19
C LYS A 399 10.72 2.14 -15.22
N LEU A 400 9.67 2.32 -14.41
CA LEU A 400 8.68 1.28 -14.15
C LEU A 400 7.36 1.55 -14.84
N VAL A 401 6.93 0.57 -15.61
CA VAL A 401 5.57 0.48 -16.16
C VAL A 401 4.90 -0.71 -15.50
N TYR A 402 3.83 -0.48 -14.75
CA TYR A 402 3.25 -1.54 -13.94
C TYR A 402 1.72 -1.50 -13.96
N MET A 403 1.12 -2.63 -13.66
CA MET A 403 -0.33 -2.75 -13.50
C MET A 403 -0.69 -3.51 -12.23
N MET A 404 -1.80 -3.13 -11.64
CA MET A 404 -2.40 -3.72 -10.45
C MET A 404 -3.92 -3.71 -10.61
N PRO A 405 -4.47 -4.58 -11.47
CA PRO A 405 -5.90 -4.56 -11.81
C PRO A 405 -6.79 -4.86 -10.60
N PRO A 406 -8.05 -4.38 -10.60
CA PRO A 406 -9.05 -4.81 -9.65
C PRO A 406 -9.30 -6.33 -9.74
N TYR A 407 -9.60 -6.99 -8.61
CA TYR A 407 -9.77 -8.45 -8.59
C TYR A 407 -11.05 -8.94 -9.31
N VAL A 408 -11.99 -8.04 -9.52
CA VAL A 408 -13.23 -8.33 -10.25
C VAL A 408 -13.05 -8.36 -11.76
N ILE A 409 -11.87 -8.01 -12.26
CA ILE A 409 -11.55 -8.03 -13.69
C ILE A 409 -11.85 -9.42 -14.27
N THR A 410 -12.59 -9.48 -15.36
CA THR A 410 -12.83 -10.73 -16.08
C THR A 410 -11.62 -11.15 -16.90
N SER A 411 -11.54 -12.42 -17.30
CA SER A 411 -10.44 -12.90 -18.15
C SER A 411 -10.37 -12.14 -19.48
N SER A 412 -11.50 -11.79 -20.09
CA SER A 412 -11.54 -11.01 -21.34
C SER A 412 -11.07 -9.57 -21.15
N GLU A 413 -11.48 -8.91 -20.07
CA GLU A 413 -11.02 -7.56 -19.74
C GLU A 413 -9.51 -7.54 -19.42
N LEU A 414 -9.01 -8.58 -18.72
CA LEU A 414 -7.58 -8.73 -18.43
C LEU A 414 -6.79 -8.98 -19.72
N SER A 415 -7.30 -9.81 -20.66
CA SER A 415 -6.66 -9.99 -21.97
C SER A 415 -6.62 -8.69 -22.78
N PHE A 416 -7.70 -7.90 -22.74
CA PHE A 416 -7.70 -6.58 -23.37
C PHE A 416 -6.64 -5.66 -22.75
N LEU A 417 -6.61 -5.59 -21.41
CA LEU A 417 -5.62 -4.80 -20.65
C LEU A 417 -4.18 -5.22 -21.01
N CYS A 418 -3.87 -6.53 -21.00
CA CYS A 418 -2.56 -7.07 -21.34
C CYS A 418 -2.17 -6.78 -22.79
N SER A 419 -3.10 -6.98 -23.75
CA SER A 419 -2.87 -6.72 -25.16
C SER A 419 -2.55 -5.23 -25.43
N ALA A 420 -3.36 -4.31 -24.88
CA ALA A 420 -3.14 -2.89 -24.98
C ALA A 420 -1.81 -2.46 -24.32
N PHE A 421 -1.52 -3.02 -23.14
CA PHE A 421 -0.27 -2.77 -22.42
C PHE A 421 0.97 -3.20 -23.24
N CYS A 422 0.95 -4.42 -23.81
CA CYS A 422 2.02 -4.91 -24.66
C CYS A 422 2.19 -4.07 -25.94
N ALA A 423 1.09 -3.71 -26.58
CA ALA A 423 1.12 -2.88 -27.80
C ALA A 423 1.74 -1.50 -27.53
N VAL A 424 1.33 -0.85 -26.44
CA VAL A 424 1.86 0.48 -26.06
C VAL A 424 3.34 0.40 -25.72
N ILE A 425 3.78 -0.55 -24.89
CA ILE A 425 5.20 -0.70 -24.55
C ILE A 425 6.04 -0.98 -25.80
N THR A 426 5.59 -1.89 -26.66
CA THR A 426 6.31 -2.22 -27.90
C THR A 426 6.39 -1.02 -28.85
N LYS A 427 5.32 -0.21 -28.94
CA LYS A 427 5.29 1.02 -29.74
C LYS A 427 6.20 2.11 -29.15
N TYR A 428 6.21 2.25 -27.82
CA TYR A 428 7.02 3.25 -27.13
C TYR A 428 8.53 2.98 -27.25
N LEU A 429 8.94 1.72 -27.29
CA LEU A 429 10.34 1.29 -27.37
C LEU A 429 10.90 1.27 -28.80
N ARG A 430 10.08 1.51 -29.83
CA ARG A 430 10.49 1.70 -31.24
C ARG A 430 10.83 3.15 -31.53
#